data_7d2d2bf869a87d6dfbe52ff6e7fd4f1c
#
_entry.id   7d2d2bf869a87d6dfbe52ff6e7fd4f1c
#
_cell.length_a   1.000
_cell.length_b   1.000
_cell.length_c   1.000
_cell.angle_alpha   90.00
_cell.angle_beta   90.00
_cell.angle_gamma   90.00
#
_symmetry.space_group_name_H-M   'P 1'
#
loop_
_entity.id
_entity.type
_entity.pdbx_description
1 polymer ?
#
loop_
_entity_poly.entity_id
_entity_poly.type
_entity_poly.pdbx_seq_one_letter_code
_entity_poly.pdbx_strand_id
1 'polypeptide(L)'
;LGRTRTEPAAPQGGEKVRTNNIAMIVPQRFITLDLPFLRKCMGGICIMADQRGYDLMLCYASNTEYSQLQRQLANHKVDGVILTYAMADDPCIELLRQYETPFVLIGRSEDKTIPQADNDQVAAACEMTRILLQLGAKRIALLVGSTIYAVNTDRIRGYLRGFAEFGVPVDQRLVHSGVE
;
A
#
# COMPACT_ATOMS: atom_id res chain seq x y z
N LEU A 1 -7.26 37.73 -14.77
CA LEU A 1 -6.94 38.00 -13.37
C LEU A 1 -6.47 36.67 -12.76
N GLY A 2 -5.11 36.45 -12.75
CA GLY A 2 -4.45 35.29 -12.22
C GLY A 2 -4.52 35.28 -10.68
N ARG A 3 -5.12 34.24 -10.11
CA ARG A 3 -4.95 33.91 -8.71
C ARG A 3 -3.67 33.11 -8.55
N THR A 4 -2.63 33.72 -8.07
CA THR A 4 -1.44 33.06 -7.54
C THR A 4 -1.88 32.19 -6.34
N ARG A 5 -1.82 30.87 -6.49
CA ARG A 5 -1.91 29.94 -5.35
C ARG A 5 -0.63 30.12 -4.54
N THR A 6 -0.73 30.73 -3.38
CA THR A 6 0.31 30.70 -2.36
C THR A 6 0.34 29.28 -1.77
N GLU A 7 1.46 28.59 -1.94
CA GLU A 7 1.74 27.35 -1.21
C GLU A 7 1.74 27.64 0.30
N PRO A 8 1.06 26.82 1.12
CA PRO A 8 1.12 26.98 2.57
C PRO A 8 2.53 26.66 3.06
N ALA A 9 3.13 27.60 3.78
CA ALA A 9 4.44 27.45 4.41
C ALA A 9 4.42 26.28 5.41
N ALA A 10 5.54 25.54 5.49
CA ALA A 10 5.74 24.51 6.48
C ALA A 10 5.69 25.09 7.91
N PRO A 11 5.06 24.41 8.89
CA PRO A 11 4.90 24.95 10.23
C PRO A 11 6.22 25.02 10.99
N GLN A 12 6.48 26.19 11.60
CA GLN A 12 7.57 26.40 12.54
C GLN A 12 7.21 25.74 13.88
N GLY A 13 8.20 25.07 14.52
CA GLY A 13 8.06 24.20 15.66
C GLY A 13 7.28 24.79 16.85
N GLY A 14 6.11 24.19 17.08
CA GLY A 14 5.35 24.24 18.31
C GLY A 14 5.09 22.81 18.77
N GLU A 15 4.87 22.60 20.06
CA GLU A 15 4.48 21.30 20.60
C GLU A 15 3.28 20.74 19.80
N LYS A 16 3.46 19.60 19.11
CA LYS A 16 2.37 18.99 18.33
C LYS A 16 1.28 18.55 19.30
N VAL A 17 0.20 19.31 19.39
CA VAL A 17 -1.00 18.91 20.14
C VAL A 17 -1.54 17.63 19.50
N ARG A 18 -1.66 16.58 20.30
CA ARG A 18 -2.26 15.32 19.84
C ARG A 18 -3.70 15.53 19.41
N THR A 19 -4.05 15.04 18.24
CA THR A 19 -5.41 15.11 17.70
C THR A 19 -6.20 13.82 17.96
N ASN A 20 -5.49 12.73 18.24
CA ASN A 20 -6.01 11.37 18.33
C ASN A 20 -6.68 10.90 17.02
N ASN A 21 -6.25 11.45 15.89
CA ASN A 21 -6.72 11.05 14.56
C ASN A 21 -5.60 10.35 13.78
N ILE A 22 -5.91 9.25 13.12
CA ILE A 22 -5.06 8.57 12.15
C ILE A 22 -5.74 8.63 10.78
N ALA A 23 -5.01 9.08 9.76
CA ALA A 23 -5.49 9.02 8.39
C ALA A 23 -5.15 7.68 7.73
N MET A 24 -6.11 7.07 7.05
CA MET A 24 -5.88 5.95 6.17
C MET A 24 -6.04 6.42 4.73
N ILE A 25 -4.98 6.29 3.93
CA ILE A 25 -4.98 6.70 2.53
C ILE A 25 -5.48 5.54 1.67
N VAL A 26 -6.55 5.80 0.93
CA VAL A 26 -7.18 4.83 0.03
C VAL A 26 -7.09 5.36 -1.40
N PRO A 27 -6.57 4.57 -2.36
CA PRO A 27 -6.57 4.96 -3.76
C PRO A 27 -7.99 5.25 -4.25
N GLN A 28 -8.15 6.30 -5.04
CA GLN A 28 -9.46 6.70 -5.58
C GLN A 28 -10.13 5.59 -6.39
N ARG A 29 -9.35 4.75 -7.08
CA ARG A 29 -9.85 3.57 -7.80
C ARG A 29 -10.50 2.51 -6.89
N PHE A 30 -10.25 2.55 -5.58
CA PHE A 30 -10.85 1.67 -4.57
C PHE A 30 -11.97 2.36 -3.78
N ILE A 31 -12.58 3.39 -4.36
CA ILE A 31 -13.59 4.23 -3.69
C ILE A 31 -14.80 3.42 -3.23
N THR A 32 -15.11 2.34 -3.94
CA THR A 32 -16.20 1.42 -3.57
C THR A 32 -15.86 0.55 -2.37
N LEU A 33 -14.60 0.48 -1.97
CA LEU A 33 -14.10 -0.42 -0.91
C LEU A 33 -14.49 -1.90 -1.10
N ASP A 34 -14.79 -2.30 -2.32
CA ASP A 34 -15.23 -3.66 -2.66
C ASP A 34 -14.11 -4.71 -2.61
N LEU A 35 -12.87 -4.27 -2.39
CA LEU A 35 -11.75 -5.18 -2.20
C LEU A 35 -11.82 -5.84 -0.81
N PRO A 36 -12.03 -7.16 -0.73
CA PRO A 36 -12.13 -7.87 0.54
C PRO A 36 -10.91 -7.66 1.45
N PHE A 37 -9.73 -7.55 0.87
CA PHE A 37 -8.48 -7.27 1.58
C PHE A 37 -8.55 -5.91 2.28
N LEU A 38 -8.83 -4.84 1.53
CA LEU A 38 -8.88 -3.48 2.07
C LEU A 38 -9.93 -3.34 3.17
N ARG A 39 -11.11 -3.94 2.97
CA ARG A 39 -12.19 -3.95 3.95
C ARG A 39 -11.79 -4.65 5.25
N LYS A 40 -11.08 -5.79 5.16
CA LYS A 40 -10.58 -6.49 6.35
C LYS A 40 -9.50 -5.71 7.06
N CYS A 41 -8.56 -5.11 6.33
CA CYS A 41 -7.53 -4.22 6.91
C CYS A 41 -8.19 -3.06 7.65
N MET A 42 -9.13 -2.36 7.01
CA MET A 42 -9.86 -1.25 7.62
C MET A 42 -10.56 -1.67 8.91
N GLY A 43 -11.24 -2.83 8.91
CA GLY A 43 -11.88 -3.35 10.12
C GLY A 43 -10.90 -3.59 11.26
N GLY A 44 -9.74 -4.19 10.98
CA GLY A 44 -8.67 -4.39 11.97
C GLY A 44 -8.09 -3.07 12.49
N ILE A 45 -7.89 -2.10 11.60
CA ILE A 45 -7.40 -0.77 11.94
C ILE A 45 -8.40 -0.04 12.85
N CYS A 46 -9.70 -0.07 12.51
CA CYS A 46 -10.74 0.55 13.34
C CYS A 46 -10.75 -0.01 14.76
N ILE A 47 -10.71 -1.35 14.91
CA ILE A 47 -10.69 -1.99 16.23
C ILE A 47 -9.45 -1.55 17.03
N MET A 48 -8.28 -1.54 16.41
CA MET A 48 -7.04 -1.17 17.09
C MET A 48 -6.94 0.32 17.39
N ALA A 49 -7.48 1.17 16.54
CA ALA A 49 -7.56 2.61 16.77
C ALA A 49 -8.47 2.91 17.98
N ASP A 50 -9.69 2.36 18.00
CA ASP A 50 -10.64 2.49 19.11
C ASP A 50 -10.01 2.07 20.45
N GLN A 51 -9.38 0.90 20.51
CA GLN A 51 -8.70 0.41 21.71
C GLN A 51 -7.59 1.33 22.23
N ARG A 52 -7.04 2.19 21.38
CA ARG A 52 -5.97 3.14 21.71
C ARG A 52 -6.43 4.58 21.81
N GLY A 53 -7.73 4.83 21.70
CA GLY A 53 -8.32 6.16 21.76
C GLY A 53 -8.00 7.02 20.55
N TYR A 54 -7.92 6.41 19.35
CA TYR A 54 -7.76 7.11 18.08
C TYR A 54 -8.99 6.98 17.20
N ASP A 55 -9.30 8.04 16.50
CA ASP A 55 -10.29 8.04 15.41
C ASP A 55 -9.62 7.75 14.07
N LEU A 56 -10.32 7.06 13.17
CA LEU A 56 -9.83 6.76 11.82
C LEU A 56 -10.48 7.67 10.79
N MET A 57 -9.65 8.45 10.10
CA MET A 57 -10.05 9.31 8.99
C MET A 57 -9.71 8.65 7.66
N LEU A 58 -10.68 8.46 6.77
CA LEU A 58 -10.44 7.99 5.41
C LEU A 58 -10.11 9.17 4.50
N CYS A 59 -8.97 9.09 3.84
CA CYS A 59 -8.52 10.05 2.85
C CYS A 59 -8.38 9.36 1.49
N TYR A 60 -9.15 9.81 0.51
CA TYR A 60 -9.01 9.33 -0.86
C TYR A 60 -7.89 10.12 -1.56
N ALA A 61 -7.01 9.39 -2.23
CA ALA A 61 -5.95 9.96 -3.03
C ALA A 61 -6.12 9.55 -4.50
N SER A 62 -6.09 10.52 -5.39
CA SER A 62 -5.84 10.25 -6.81
C SER A 62 -4.36 9.86 -6.97
N ASN A 63 -4.01 9.18 -8.06
CA ASN A 63 -2.64 8.69 -8.28
C ASN A 63 -1.56 9.79 -8.28
N THR A 64 -1.93 11.05 -8.35
CA THR A 64 -1.02 12.21 -8.49
C THR A 64 -1.33 13.36 -7.57
N GLU A 65 -2.49 13.39 -6.90
CA GLU A 65 -2.90 14.52 -6.10
C GLU A 65 -3.26 14.11 -4.66
N TYR A 66 -2.45 14.55 -3.73
CA TYR A 66 -2.63 14.35 -2.29
C TYR A 66 -3.15 15.62 -1.60
N SER A 67 -3.88 16.47 -2.31
CA SER A 67 -4.35 17.77 -1.81
C SER A 67 -5.18 17.67 -0.53
N GLN A 68 -5.98 16.62 -0.39
CA GLN A 68 -6.72 16.37 0.85
C GLN A 68 -5.78 16.03 2.00
N LEU A 69 -4.83 15.12 1.78
CA LEU A 69 -3.83 14.76 2.79
C LEU A 69 -2.97 15.95 3.16
N GLN A 70 -2.45 16.69 2.18
CA GLN A 70 -1.65 17.89 2.41
C GLN A 70 -2.38 18.90 3.30
N ARG A 71 -3.67 19.12 3.04
CA ARG A 71 -4.52 19.99 3.88
C ARG A 71 -4.68 19.46 5.31
N GLN A 72 -4.79 18.14 5.50
CA GLN A 72 -4.88 17.54 6.84
C GLN A 72 -3.56 17.71 7.60
N LEU A 73 -2.43 17.49 6.92
CA LEU A 73 -1.09 17.63 7.49
C LEU A 73 -0.80 19.11 7.86
N ALA A 74 -1.05 20.04 6.92
CA ALA A 74 -0.84 21.46 7.13
C ALA A 74 -1.67 22.06 8.28
N ASN A 75 -2.84 21.48 8.56
CA ASN A 75 -3.72 21.90 9.65
C ASN A 75 -3.56 21.02 10.90
N HIS A 76 -2.54 20.18 10.99
CA HIS A 76 -2.29 19.29 12.12
C HIS A 76 -3.53 18.50 12.55
N LYS A 77 -4.30 17.95 11.60
CA LYS A 77 -5.54 17.22 11.90
C LYS A 77 -5.36 15.74 12.13
N VAL A 78 -4.16 15.21 11.92
CA VAL A 78 -3.83 13.79 12.10
C VAL A 78 -2.47 13.64 12.76
N ASP A 79 -2.34 12.65 13.62
CA ASP A 79 -1.10 12.33 14.33
C ASP A 79 -0.24 11.33 13.57
N GLY A 80 -0.83 10.61 12.63
CA GLY A 80 -0.15 9.61 11.83
C GLY A 80 -0.95 9.18 10.61
N VAL A 81 -0.28 8.46 9.70
CA VAL A 81 -0.88 8.05 8.42
C VAL A 81 -0.64 6.56 8.17
N ILE A 82 -1.65 5.87 7.70
CA ILE A 82 -1.57 4.51 7.20
C ILE A 82 -1.71 4.55 5.68
N LEU A 83 -0.65 4.17 4.97
CA LEU A 83 -0.68 3.98 3.52
C LEU A 83 -1.13 2.57 3.20
N THR A 84 -2.11 2.41 2.32
CA THR A 84 -2.60 1.09 1.90
C THR A 84 -1.89 0.56 0.66
N TYR A 85 -1.02 1.35 0.08
CA TYR A 85 -0.16 1.02 -1.05
C TYR A 85 0.97 2.03 -1.13
N ALA A 86 2.05 1.67 -1.80
CA ALA A 86 3.08 2.60 -2.24
C ALA A 86 3.59 2.18 -3.61
N MET A 87 3.92 3.16 -4.42
CA MET A 87 4.70 2.99 -5.64
C MET A 87 6.18 3.25 -5.34
N ALA A 88 7.07 2.89 -6.26
CA ALA A 88 8.42 3.40 -6.23
C ALA A 88 8.38 4.93 -6.35
N ASP A 89 9.15 5.64 -5.54
CA ASP A 89 9.20 7.11 -5.49
C ASP A 89 7.82 7.78 -5.31
N ASP A 90 7.00 7.21 -4.41
CA ASP A 90 5.64 7.68 -4.16
C ASP A 90 5.63 9.11 -3.58
N PRO A 91 5.03 10.11 -4.26
CA PRO A 91 4.98 11.48 -3.78
C PRO A 91 4.31 11.63 -2.41
N CYS A 92 3.44 10.69 -2.02
CA CYS A 92 2.83 10.68 -0.70
C CYS A 92 3.87 10.46 0.41
N ILE A 93 4.83 9.58 0.18
CA ILE A 93 5.91 9.31 1.15
C ILE A 93 6.76 10.56 1.35
N GLU A 94 7.11 11.23 0.26
CA GLU A 94 7.88 12.48 0.32
C GLU A 94 7.12 13.57 1.07
N LEU A 95 5.82 13.72 0.79
CA LEU A 95 4.96 14.65 1.50
C LEU A 95 4.92 14.36 3.01
N LEU A 96 4.79 13.10 3.41
CA LEU A 96 4.77 12.70 4.81
C LEU A 96 6.10 12.99 5.53
N ARG A 97 7.22 12.79 4.84
CA ARG A 97 8.55 13.14 5.34
C ARG A 97 8.72 14.65 5.51
N GLN A 98 8.27 15.43 4.53
CA GLN A 98 8.33 16.90 4.58
C GLN A 98 7.55 17.47 5.78
N TYR A 99 6.41 16.85 6.13
CA TYR A 99 5.60 17.25 7.28
C TYR A 99 6.01 16.54 8.59
N GLU A 100 7.08 15.75 8.56
CA GLU A 100 7.55 14.95 9.72
C GLU A 100 6.41 14.16 10.39
N THR A 101 5.49 13.64 9.58
CA THR A 101 4.33 12.90 10.07
C THR A 101 4.65 11.42 10.11
N PRO A 102 4.49 10.74 11.27
CA PRO A 102 4.68 9.31 11.37
C PRO A 102 3.74 8.56 10.41
N PHE A 103 4.26 7.55 9.73
CA PHE A 103 3.43 6.73 8.86
C PHE A 103 3.89 5.27 8.82
N VAL A 104 2.99 4.39 8.40
CA VAL A 104 3.23 2.97 8.16
C VAL A 104 2.62 2.57 6.83
N LEU A 105 3.28 1.66 6.12
CA LEU A 105 2.80 1.10 4.87
C LEU A 105 2.19 -0.30 5.10
N ILE A 106 0.98 -0.51 4.61
CA ILE A 106 0.44 -1.86 4.40
C ILE A 106 0.91 -2.33 3.03
N GLY A 107 1.82 -3.28 3.02
CA GLY A 107 2.53 -3.75 1.84
C GLY A 107 4.04 -3.58 1.99
N ARG A 108 4.76 -3.78 0.90
CA ARG A 108 6.22 -3.78 0.89
C ARG A 108 6.77 -2.59 0.10
N SER A 109 7.81 -1.98 0.66
CA SER A 109 8.71 -1.04 -0.01
C SER A 109 10.15 -1.58 0.01
N GLU A 110 10.93 -1.21 -1.00
CA GLU A 110 12.39 -1.46 -0.99
C GLU A 110 13.11 -0.55 0.01
N ASP A 111 12.54 0.61 0.32
CA ASP A 111 13.05 1.50 1.35
C ASP A 111 12.78 0.91 2.74
N LYS A 112 13.85 0.42 3.36
CA LYS A 112 13.81 -0.22 4.69
C LYS A 112 13.65 0.76 5.85
N THR A 113 13.71 2.06 5.59
CA THR A 113 13.44 3.09 6.61
C THR A 113 11.95 3.26 6.86
N ILE A 114 11.08 2.76 5.97
CA ILE A 114 9.64 2.82 6.10
C ILE A 114 9.13 1.67 6.96
N PRO A 115 8.46 1.94 8.09
CA PRO A 115 7.72 0.93 8.82
C PRO A 115 6.66 0.30 7.92
N GLN A 116 6.65 -1.03 7.81
CA GLN A 116 5.76 -1.72 6.89
C GLN A 116 5.18 -2.98 7.53
N ALA A 117 3.92 -3.27 7.19
CA ALA A 117 3.23 -4.49 7.54
C ALA A 117 2.80 -5.19 6.26
N ASP A 118 3.39 -6.34 5.97
CA ASP A 118 3.12 -7.10 4.74
C ASP A 118 3.03 -8.58 5.02
N ASN A 119 2.44 -9.29 4.08
CA ASN A 119 2.51 -10.75 4.01
C ASN A 119 3.71 -11.13 3.15
N ASP A 120 4.30 -12.31 3.39
CA ASP A 120 5.33 -12.84 2.51
C ASP A 120 4.68 -13.32 1.20
N GLN A 121 4.51 -12.39 0.25
CA GLN A 121 3.88 -12.65 -1.04
C GLN A 121 4.70 -13.64 -1.89
N VAL A 122 6.02 -13.61 -1.74
CA VAL A 122 6.92 -14.55 -2.44
C VAL A 122 6.70 -15.97 -1.91
N ALA A 123 6.74 -16.15 -0.59
CA ALA A 123 6.52 -17.47 0.01
C ALA A 123 5.11 -17.99 -0.28
N ALA A 124 4.08 -17.16 -0.16
CA ALA A 124 2.70 -17.56 -0.42
C ALA A 124 2.48 -17.99 -1.88
N ALA A 125 2.98 -17.25 -2.85
CA ALA A 125 2.86 -17.59 -4.26
C ALA A 125 3.70 -18.85 -4.62
N CYS A 126 4.89 -19.00 -4.02
CA CYS A 126 5.72 -20.18 -4.16
C CYS A 126 5.00 -21.43 -3.65
N GLU A 127 4.46 -21.37 -2.44
CA GLU A 127 3.75 -22.50 -1.84
C GLU A 127 2.50 -22.88 -2.63
N MET A 128 1.70 -21.90 -3.06
CA MET A 128 0.52 -22.18 -3.91
C MET A 128 0.93 -22.85 -5.22
N THR A 129 2.02 -22.39 -5.85
CA THR A 129 2.53 -23.00 -7.09
C THR A 129 2.98 -24.43 -6.86
N ARG A 130 3.69 -24.69 -5.75
CA ARG A 130 4.12 -26.03 -5.35
C ARG A 130 2.94 -26.97 -5.13
N ILE A 131 1.92 -26.52 -4.42
CA ILE A 131 0.70 -27.31 -4.18
C ILE A 131 0.04 -27.72 -5.50
N LEU A 132 -0.11 -26.79 -6.44
CA LEU A 132 -0.70 -27.09 -7.75
C LEU A 132 0.13 -28.10 -8.54
N LEU A 133 1.46 -27.97 -8.53
CA LEU A 133 2.36 -28.92 -9.17
C LEU A 133 2.30 -30.31 -8.52
N GLN A 134 2.24 -30.38 -7.19
CA GLN A 134 2.08 -31.63 -6.45
C GLN A 134 0.75 -32.33 -6.75
N LEU A 135 -0.30 -31.56 -6.99
CA LEU A 135 -1.61 -32.07 -7.43
C LEU A 135 -1.63 -32.52 -8.90
N GLY A 136 -0.49 -32.42 -9.60
CA GLY A 136 -0.35 -32.88 -10.99
C GLY A 136 -0.72 -31.85 -12.05
N ALA A 137 -0.90 -30.58 -11.69
CA ALA A 137 -1.14 -29.52 -12.66
C ALA A 137 0.08 -29.37 -13.58
N LYS A 138 -0.11 -29.55 -14.89
CA LYS A 138 0.96 -29.44 -15.90
C LYS A 138 1.10 -28.02 -16.47
N ARG A 139 0.05 -27.23 -16.37
CA ARG A 139 -0.01 -25.86 -16.88
C ARG A 139 -0.70 -25.00 -15.85
N ILE A 140 0.05 -24.04 -15.30
CA ILE A 140 -0.45 -23.11 -14.29
C ILE A 140 -0.32 -21.70 -14.89
N ALA A 141 -1.42 -20.98 -15.01
CA ALA A 141 -1.40 -19.58 -15.41
C ALA A 141 -1.31 -18.69 -14.17
N LEU A 142 -0.49 -17.65 -14.26
CA LEU A 142 -0.42 -16.59 -13.27
C LEU A 142 -1.03 -15.32 -13.85
N LEU A 143 -2.04 -14.78 -13.16
CA LEU A 143 -2.68 -13.50 -13.48
C LEU A 143 -2.42 -12.54 -12.32
N VAL A 144 -1.74 -11.44 -12.60
CA VAL A 144 -1.45 -10.40 -11.60
C VAL A 144 -1.75 -9.03 -12.18
N GLY A 145 -2.01 -8.06 -11.30
CA GLY A 145 -2.20 -6.66 -11.69
C GLY A 145 -0.88 -5.99 -12.14
N SER A 146 -0.88 -4.68 -12.21
CA SER A 146 0.26 -3.89 -12.65
C SER A 146 1.52 -4.15 -11.80
N THR A 147 2.66 -4.35 -12.46
CA THR A 147 3.97 -4.58 -11.82
C THR A 147 4.60 -3.34 -11.20
N ILE A 148 3.96 -2.16 -11.33
CA ILE A 148 4.36 -0.97 -10.57
C ILE A 148 4.17 -1.17 -9.05
N TYR A 149 3.36 -2.14 -8.65
CA TYR A 149 3.14 -2.52 -7.25
C TYR A 149 4.00 -3.71 -6.86
N ALA A 150 4.78 -3.57 -5.80
CA ALA A 150 5.70 -4.60 -5.30
C ALA A 150 4.99 -5.95 -5.06
N VAL A 151 3.76 -5.94 -4.58
CA VAL A 151 2.95 -7.15 -4.35
C VAL A 151 2.83 -8.04 -5.60
N ASN A 152 2.70 -7.45 -6.78
CA ASN A 152 2.55 -8.21 -8.02
C ASN A 152 3.88 -8.77 -8.51
N THR A 153 4.97 -8.01 -8.39
CA THR A 153 6.33 -8.51 -8.70
C THR A 153 6.76 -9.62 -7.76
N ASP A 154 6.40 -9.53 -6.48
CA ASP A 154 6.69 -10.57 -5.49
C ASP A 154 5.90 -11.86 -5.76
N ARG A 155 4.64 -11.77 -6.18
CA ARG A 155 3.85 -12.93 -6.60
C ARG A 155 4.44 -13.60 -7.83
N ILE A 156 4.91 -12.83 -8.82
CA ILE A 156 5.62 -13.38 -9.99
C ILE A 156 6.89 -14.11 -9.53
N ARG A 157 7.68 -13.48 -8.65
CA ARG A 157 8.91 -14.08 -8.11
C ARG A 157 8.62 -15.38 -7.38
N GLY A 158 7.59 -15.42 -6.55
CA GLY A 158 7.16 -16.62 -5.84
C GLY A 158 6.69 -17.74 -6.78
N TYR A 159 5.91 -17.41 -7.79
CA TYR A 159 5.49 -18.35 -8.81
C TYR A 159 6.69 -18.97 -9.55
N LEU A 160 7.63 -18.15 -10.02
CA LEU A 160 8.84 -18.64 -10.70
C LEU A 160 9.68 -19.53 -9.78
N ARG A 161 9.82 -19.15 -8.50
CA ARG A 161 10.52 -19.92 -7.48
C ARG A 161 9.87 -21.29 -7.26
N GLY A 162 8.54 -21.36 -7.20
CA GLY A 162 7.81 -22.62 -7.04
C GLY A 162 8.09 -23.61 -8.16
N PHE A 163 8.13 -23.16 -9.41
CA PHE A 163 8.52 -23.98 -10.56
C PHE A 163 9.98 -24.44 -10.47
N ALA A 164 10.89 -23.51 -10.13
CA ALA A 164 12.32 -23.82 -10.00
C ALA A 164 12.60 -24.88 -8.94
N GLU A 165 11.98 -24.75 -7.76
CA GLU A 165 12.10 -25.72 -6.66
C GLU A 165 11.53 -27.09 -7.04
N PHE A 166 10.54 -27.14 -7.94
CA PHE A 166 9.94 -28.38 -8.43
C PHE A 166 10.70 -28.98 -9.62
N GLY A 167 11.68 -28.26 -10.18
CA GLY A 167 12.49 -28.71 -11.32
C GLY A 167 11.72 -28.72 -12.65
N VAL A 168 10.64 -27.94 -12.78
CA VAL A 168 9.81 -27.86 -13.99
C VAL A 168 10.00 -26.50 -14.66
N PRO A 169 10.19 -26.46 -15.99
CA PRO A 169 10.33 -25.18 -16.70
C PRO A 169 9.03 -24.38 -16.72
N VAL A 170 9.15 -23.07 -16.62
CA VAL A 170 8.02 -22.15 -16.70
C VAL A 170 7.66 -21.86 -18.16
N ASP A 171 6.38 -21.97 -18.51
CA ASP A 171 5.88 -21.42 -19.77
C ASP A 171 5.54 -19.94 -19.56
N GLN A 172 6.43 -19.06 -20.06
CA GLN A 172 6.28 -17.60 -19.93
C GLN A 172 4.98 -17.06 -20.57
N ARG A 173 4.37 -17.79 -21.47
CA ARG A 173 3.09 -17.42 -22.11
C ARG A 173 1.91 -17.52 -21.12
N LEU A 174 2.12 -18.15 -19.98
CA LEU A 174 1.13 -18.29 -18.91
C LEU A 174 1.29 -17.27 -17.80
N VAL A 175 2.25 -16.34 -17.93
CA VAL A 175 2.44 -15.25 -16.96
C VAL A 175 1.86 -13.96 -17.55
N HIS A 176 0.76 -13.50 -16.97
CA HIS A 176 0.06 -12.30 -17.41
C HIS A 176 0.07 -11.25 -16.28
N SER A 177 0.61 -10.07 -16.61
CA SER A 177 0.63 -8.92 -15.70
C SER A 177 -0.15 -7.74 -16.30
N GLY A 178 -0.56 -6.78 -15.44
CA GLY A 178 -1.36 -5.63 -15.89
C GLY A 178 -2.82 -5.98 -16.16
N VAL A 179 -3.31 -7.09 -15.64
CA VAL A 179 -4.73 -7.48 -15.75
C VAL A 179 -5.52 -6.61 -14.77
N GLU A 180 -6.45 -5.82 -15.28
CA GLU A 180 -7.39 -4.98 -14.54
C GLU A 180 -8.76 -5.64 -14.45
#